data_bab9aec38a2d16c735fad89958fe26b1
#
_entry.id   bab9aec38a2d16c735fad89958fe26b1
#
_cell.length_a   1.000
_cell.length_b   1.000
_cell.length_c   1.000
_cell.angle_alpha   90.00
_cell.angle_beta   90.00
_cell.angle_gamma   90.00
#
_symmetry.space_group_name_H-M   'P 1'
#
loop_
_entity.id
_entity.type
_entity.pdbx_description
1 polymer ?
#
loop_
_entity_poly.entity_id
_entity_poly.type
_entity_poly.pdbx_seq_one_letter_code
_entity_poly.pdbx_strand_id
1 'polypeptide(L)'
;PLDDSALAAVVTTGEPQVLWRRGEVYTARVHGSRAVGGLLVPPSDRPWRLAMSTAGTFENLRLELIPDADAPLGPGQVRVAVSAIAANFRDVMIALGLYPDPDAVMGVEACGVVIETSLNKGSFAVGDRVMGLFPEGTGTVASTDQRLLVKVPAGWSHTAAATTSVVFATAHYALVDLAAARSGQRVLIHAGTGGVGMAAVQLARHLGL
;
A
#
# COMPACT_ATOMS: atom_id res chain seq x y z
N PRO A 1 -4.43 36.34 25.66
CA PRO A 1 -5.31 36.06 26.76
C PRO A 1 -6.32 34.98 26.31
N LEU A 2 -6.64 34.05 27.20
CA LEU A 2 -7.75 33.11 26.98
C LEU A 2 -9.03 33.94 27.20
N ASP A 3 -9.91 33.94 26.23
CA ASP A 3 -11.28 34.40 26.38
C ASP A 3 -12.18 33.29 26.93
N ASP A 4 -13.43 33.63 27.28
CA ASP A 4 -14.38 32.68 27.88
C ASP A 4 -14.69 31.50 26.95
N SER A 5 -14.65 31.69 25.65
CA SER A 5 -14.86 30.63 24.62
C SER A 5 -13.69 29.67 24.57
N ALA A 6 -12.46 30.19 24.63
CA ALA A 6 -11.25 29.41 24.71
C ALA A 6 -11.17 28.58 26.01
N LEU A 7 -11.57 29.20 27.13
CA LEU A 7 -11.63 28.50 28.41
C LEU A 7 -12.67 27.39 28.39
N ALA A 8 -13.85 27.61 27.82
CA ALA A 8 -14.86 26.60 27.64
C ALA A 8 -14.37 25.41 26.78
N ALA A 9 -13.68 25.70 25.67
CA ALA A 9 -13.08 24.68 24.81
C ALA A 9 -12.04 23.84 25.57
N VAL A 10 -11.19 24.45 26.37
CA VAL A 10 -10.19 23.77 27.21
C VAL A 10 -10.86 22.85 28.24
N VAL A 11 -11.85 23.35 28.96
CA VAL A 11 -12.57 22.58 29.99
C VAL A 11 -13.33 21.41 29.40
N THR A 12 -13.89 21.56 28.20
CA THR A 12 -14.65 20.49 27.49
C THR A 12 -13.77 19.29 27.12
N THR A 13 -12.44 19.45 27.03
CA THR A 13 -11.55 18.33 26.73
C THR A 13 -11.50 17.27 27.82
N GLY A 14 -11.80 17.60 29.08
CA GLY A 14 -11.65 16.72 30.23
C GLY A 14 -10.21 16.29 30.54
N GLU A 15 -9.24 16.92 29.92
CA GLU A 15 -7.81 16.54 30.03
C GLU A 15 -7.12 17.24 31.20
N PRO A 16 -6.25 16.54 31.94
CA PRO A 16 -5.57 17.11 33.11
C PRO A 16 -4.56 18.22 32.74
N GLN A 17 -4.07 18.23 31.50
CA GLN A 17 -3.14 19.22 30.97
C GLN A 17 -3.48 19.56 29.53
N VAL A 18 -3.61 20.82 29.25
CA VAL A 18 -3.97 21.35 27.93
C VAL A 18 -3.07 22.54 27.59
N LEU A 19 -2.57 22.58 26.35
CA LEU A 19 -1.87 23.72 25.80
C LEU A 19 -2.80 24.46 24.82
N TRP A 20 -3.04 25.73 25.09
CA TRP A 20 -3.70 26.65 24.15
C TRP A 20 -2.66 27.40 23.33
N ARG A 21 -2.71 27.27 22.00
CA ARG A 21 -1.79 27.98 21.11
C ARG A 21 -2.47 28.33 19.79
N ARG A 22 -2.42 29.63 19.43
CA ARG A 22 -2.97 30.19 18.17
C ARG A 22 -4.44 29.82 17.90
N GLY A 23 -5.28 29.81 18.95
CA GLY A 23 -6.69 29.51 18.81
C GLY A 23 -7.05 28.01 18.84
N GLU A 24 -6.05 27.13 19.01
CA GLU A 24 -6.24 25.67 19.03
C GLU A 24 -5.87 25.05 20.39
N VAL A 25 -6.55 23.98 20.71
CA VAL A 25 -6.35 23.18 21.93
C VAL A 25 -5.47 21.96 21.61
N TYR A 26 -4.38 21.81 22.36
CA TYR A 26 -3.49 20.66 22.27
C TYR A 26 -3.50 19.90 23.57
N THR A 27 -3.58 18.57 23.51
CA THR A 27 -3.52 17.69 24.67
C THR A 27 -2.25 16.86 24.63
N ALA A 28 -1.59 16.69 25.78
CA ALA A 28 -0.40 15.87 25.87
C ALA A 28 -0.75 14.38 25.67
N ARG A 29 0.04 13.70 24.85
CA ARG A 29 -0.02 12.23 24.69
C ARG A 29 1.40 11.67 24.79
N VAL A 30 1.54 10.56 25.48
CA VAL A 30 2.80 9.81 25.50
C VAL A 30 2.88 8.96 24.25
N HIS A 31 3.83 9.27 23.41
CA HIS A 31 4.18 8.44 22.25
C HIS A 31 5.60 7.92 22.43
N GLY A 32 5.92 6.76 21.85
CA GLY A 32 7.30 6.29 21.76
C GLY A 32 8.16 7.36 21.06
N SER A 33 9.40 7.55 21.49
CA SER A 33 10.30 8.62 21.01
C SER A 33 10.48 8.67 19.49
N ARG A 34 10.28 7.54 18.80
CA ARG A 34 10.27 7.44 17.33
C ARG A 34 9.02 8.06 16.68
N ALA A 35 7.92 8.20 17.42
CA ALA A 35 6.67 8.73 16.87
C ALA A 35 6.59 10.28 16.90
N VAL A 36 7.37 10.92 17.76
CA VAL A 36 7.28 12.38 17.95
C VAL A 36 8.04 13.18 16.89
N GLY A 37 9.06 12.58 16.26
CA GLY A 37 9.86 13.25 15.22
C GLY A 37 9.55 12.84 13.78
N GLY A 38 8.65 11.87 13.56
CA GLY A 38 8.49 11.22 12.26
C GLY A 38 7.04 10.97 11.83
N LEU A 39 6.07 11.73 12.33
CA LEU A 39 4.71 11.64 11.79
C LEU A 39 4.70 12.13 10.35
N LEU A 40 4.44 11.20 9.44
CA LEU A 40 4.16 11.50 8.05
C LEU A 40 2.77 12.14 7.98
N VAL A 41 2.73 13.44 7.71
CA VAL A 41 1.49 14.20 7.57
C VAL A 41 1.09 14.18 6.10
N PRO A 42 -0.12 13.67 5.76
CA PRO A 42 -0.61 13.74 4.39
C PRO A 42 -0.62 15.16 3.86
N PRO A 43 -0.06 15.41 2.67
CA PRO A 43 -0.10 16.72 2.05
C PRO A 43 -1.51 16.96 1.51
N SER A 44 -2.26 17.91 2.10
CA SER A 44 -3.56 18.43 1.61
C SER A 44 -4.55 17.39 0.98
N ASP A 45 -5.55 17.87 0.25
CA ASP A 45 -6.63 17.08 -0.38
C ASP A 45 -6.25 16.48 -1.74
N ARG A 46 -5.00 16.59 -2.16
CA ARG A 46 -4.51 16.06 -3.43
C ARG A 46 -3.95 14.66 -3.26
N PRO A 47 -4.00 13.81 -4.30
CA PRO A 47 -3.41 12.47 -4.26
C PRO A 47 -1.92 12.48 -3.87
N TRP A 48 -1.55 11.58 -2.97
CA TRP A 48 -0.19 11.45 -2.45
C TRP A 48 0.23 10.00 -2.34
N ARG A 49 1.55 9.78 -2.27
CA ARG A 49 2.18 8.46 -2.10
C ARG A 49 3.30 8.51 -1.06
N LEU A 50 3.67 7.33 -0.56
CA LEU A 50 4.88 7.15 0.23
C LEU A 50 6.09 7.18 -0.69
N ALA A 51 7.11 7.95 -0.33
CA ALA A 51 8.34 8.10 -1.07
C ALA A 51 9.55 8.30 -0.13
N MET A 52 10.73 8.34 -0.71
CA MET A 52 11.98 8.63 -0.01
C MET A 52 12.51 9.99 -0.46
N SER A 53 12.99 10.81 0.48
CA SER A 53 13.78 12.01 0.12
C SER A 53 15.19 11.63 -0.34
N THR A 54 15.78 10.65 0.32
CA THR A 54 17.08 10.05 -0.02
C THR A 54 17.09 8.63 0.53
N ALA A 55 17.49 7.65 -0.26
CA ALA A 55 17.61 6.29 0.20
C ALA A 55 18.73 6.13 1.25
N GLY A 56 18.63 5.11 2.10
CA GLY A 56 19.62 4.73 3.09
C GLY A 56 19.08 4.57 4.51
N THR A 57 18.00 5.23 4.88
CA THR A 57 17.38 5.13 6.22
C THR A 57 15.90 5.41 6.16
N PHE A 58 15.12 4.76 7.04
CA PHE A 58 13.66 4.95 7.12
C PHE A 58 13.24 6.34 7.63
N GLU A 59 14.12 7.09 8.29
CA GLU A 59 13.87 8.46 8.70
C GLU A 59 13.65 9.41 7.51
N ASN A 60 14.09 9.02 6.32
CA ASN A 60 13.92 9.76 5.08
C ASN A 60 12.59 9.46 4.36
N LEU A 61 11.73 8.61 4.93
CA LEU A 61 10.38 8.40 4.41
C LEU A 61 9.60 9.72 4.47
N ARG A 62 8.87 10.00 3.40
CA ARG A 62 7.99 11.17 3.29
C ARG A 62 6.72 10.83 2.52
N LEU A 63 5.71 11.65 2.68
CA LEU A 63 4.56 11.66 1.79
C LEU A 63 4.75 12.78 0.77
N GLU A 64 4.61 12.44 -0.51
CA GLU A 64 4.71 13.39 -1.62
C GLU A 64 3.45 13.34 -2.48
N LEU A 65 3.14 14.46 -3.12
CA LEU A 65 2.06 14.52 -4.10
C LEU A 65 2.39 13.62 -5.29
N ILE A 66 1.36 12.91 -5.80
CA ILE A 66 1.50 12.17 -7.05
C ILE A 66 1.45 13.18 -8.19
N PRO A 67 2.53 13.33 -8.97
CA PRO A 67 2.50 14.13 -10.18
C PRO A 67 1.47 13.54 -11.13
N ASP A 68 0.73 14.40 -11.84
CA ASP A 68 -0.16 13.98 -12.93
C ASP A 68 -1.17 12.87 -12.55
N ALA A 69 -1.63 12.87 -11.28
CA ALA A 69 -2.61 11.89 -10.79
C ALA A 69 -3.89 11.83 -11.65
N ASP A 70 -4.21 12.93 -12.32
CA ASP A 70 -5.38 13.09 -13.21
C ASP A 70 -5.02 13.00 -14.71
N ALA A 71 -3.77 12.62 -15.05
CA ALA A 71 -3.36 12.47 -16.44
C ALA A 71 -4.27 11.48 -17.18
N PRO A 72 -4.59 11.68 -18.45
CA PRO A 72 -5.40 10.74 -19.23
C PRO A 72 -4.84 9.33 -19.18
N LEU A 73 -5.69 8.34 -19.00
CA LEU A 73 -5.30 6.93 -19.01
C LEU A 73 -4.83 6.50 -20.40
N GLY A 74 -3.73 5.77 -20.45
CA GLY A 74 -3.29 5.06 -21.64
C GLY A 74 -4.22 3.89 -22.00
N PRO A 75 -4.12 3.34 -23.22
CA PRO A 75 -4.93 2.22 -23.66
C PRO A 75 -4.82 1.00 -22.71
N GLY A 76 -5.95 0.47 -22.27
CA GLY A 76 -6.01 -0.68 -21.36
C GLY A 76 -5.71 -0.37 -19.90
N GLN A 77 -5.45 0.87 -19.55
CA GLN A 77 -5.24 1.26 -18.15
C GLN A 77 -6.54 1.47 -17.38
N VAL A 78 -6.41 1.29 -16.08
CA VAL A 78 -7.46 1.49 -15.09
C VAL A 78 -6.87 2.34 -13.96
N ARG A 79 -7.64 3.34 -13.49
CA ARG A 79 -7.29 4.13 -12.29
C ARG A 79 -8.10 3.65 -11.10
N VAL A 80 -7.40 3.48 -9.99
CA VAL A 80 -7.93 2.89 -8.76
C VAL A 80 -7.75 3.87 -7.61
N ALA A 81 -8.83 4.16 -6.88
CA ALA A 81 -8.76 4.76 -5.56
C ALA A 81 -8.31 3.67 -4.57
N VAL A 82 -7.12 3.81 -4.04
CA VAL A 82 -6.46 2.77 -3.25
C VAL A 82 -6.99 2.80 -1.82
N SER A 83 -7.41 1.63 -1.32
CA SER A 83 -7.92 1.45 0.05
C SER A 83 -6.91 0.78 0.98
N ALA A 84 -6.01 -0.02 0.43
CA ALA A 84 -4.93 -0.69 1.16
C ALA A 84 -3.74 -0.97 0.24
N ILE A 85 -2.55 -0.84 0.79
CA ILE A 85 -1.27 -1.15 0.14
C ILE A 85 -0.57 -2.21 0.99
N ALA A 86 0.11 -3.17 0.37
CA ALA A 86 0.99 -4.06 1.09
C ALA A 86 2.43 -3.52 1.09
N ALA A 87 3.09 -3.62 2.23
CA ALA A 87 4.53 -3.42 2.31
C ALA A 87 5.25 -4.72 1.92
N ASN A 88 6.13 -4.62 0.96
CA ASN A 88 6.94 -5.73 0.46
C ASN A 88 8.41 -5.57 0.88
N PHE A 89 9.16 -6.67 0.90
CA PHE A 89 10.61 -6.62 1.17
C PHE A 89 11.34 -5.73 0.14
N ARG A 90 10.82 -5.66 -1.07
CA ARG A 90 11.27 -4.72 -2.12
C ARG A 90 11.24 -3.27 -1.63
N ASP A 91 10.19 -2.86 -0.96
CA ASP A 91 10.04 -1.48 -0.45
C ASP A 91 11.09 -1.18 0.64
N VAL A 92 11.40 -2.18 1.47
CA VAL A 92 12.49 -2.08 2.46
C VAL A 92 13.84 -1.89 1.77
N MET A 93 14.11 -2.67 0.71
CA MET A 93 15.35 -2.53 -0.06
C MET A 93 15.46 -1.18 -0.77
N ILE A 94 14.36 -0.67 -1.32
CA ILE A 94 14.29 0.68 -1.91
C ILE A 94 14.62 1.73 -0.84
N ALA A 95 13.96 1.65 0.32
CA ALA A 95 14.17 2.61 1.40
C ALA A 95 15.62 2.63 1.91
N LEU A 96 16.27 1.47 1.95
CA LEU A 96 17.68 1.34 2.39
C LEU A 96 18.71 1.57 1.27
N GLY A 97 18.27 1.85 0.03
CA GLY A 97 19.19 2.03 -1.10
C GLY A 97 19.89 0.75 -1.56
N LEU A 98 19.29 -0.40 -1.26
CA LEU A 98 19.82 -1.73 -1.61
C LEU A 98 19.15 -2.32 -2.85
N TYR A 99 18.12 -1.67 -3.38
CA TYR A 99 17.43 -2.13 -4.59
C TYR A 99 18.24 -1.72 -5.83
N PRO A 100 18.44 -2.63 -6.82
CA PRO A 100 19.33 -2.35 -7.96
C PRO A 100 18.90 -1.20 -8.87
N ASP A 101 17.59 -0.93 -8.92
CA ASP A 101 17.03 0.16 -9.73
C ASP A 101 16.86 1.41 -8.84
N PRO A 102 17.63 2.48 -9.11
CA PRO A 102 17.55 3.71 -8.31
C PRO A 102 16.25 4.49 -8.50
N ASP A 103 15.55 4.28 -9.62
CA ASP A 103 14.28 4.94 -9.94
C ASP A 103 13.05 4.16 -9.46
N ALA A 104 13.27 3.03 -8.80
CA ALA A 104 12.21 2.18 -8.30
C ALA A 104 11.32 2.92 -7.30
N VAL A 105 10.02 2.84 -7.51
CA VAL A 105 9.00 3.44 -6.65
C VAL A 105 8.44 2.42 -5.65
N MET A 106 7.94 2.90 -4.51
CA MET A 106 7.37 2.06 -3.45
C MET A 106 5.91 1.68 -3.75
N GLY A 107 5.46 0.59 -3.14
CA GLY A 107 4.06 0.17 -3.21
C GLY A 107 3.71 -0.52 -4.53
N VAL A 108 4.17 -1.75 -4.72
CA VAL A 108 3.97 -2.50 -5.98
C VAL A 108 2.64 -3.24 -6.05
N GLU A 109 1.96 -3.44 -4.93
CA GLU A 109 0.64 -4.09 -4.89
C GLU A 109 -0.34 -3.38 -3.98
N ALA A 110 -1.60 -3.41 -4.37
CA ALA A 110 -2.67 -2.73 -3.64
C ALA A 110 -4.04 -3.35 -3.89
N CYS A 111 -4.99 -2.92 -3.09
CA CYS A 111 -6.43 -3.14 -3.28
C CYS A 111 -7.17 -1.82 -3.21
N GLY A 112 -8.19 -1.66 -4.03
CA GLY A 112 -8.99 -0.44 -4.06
C GLY A 112 -10.25 -0.58 -4.91
N VAL A 113 -10.78 0.57 -5.31
CA VAL A 113 -11.99 0.69 -6.14
C VAL A 113 -11.64 1.39 -7.44
N VAL A 114 -12.07 0.85 -8.55
CA VAL A 114 -11.91 1.46 -9.87
C VAL A 114 -12.68 2.77 -9.93
N ILE A 115 -11.99 3.86 -10.27
CA ILE A 115 -12.58 5.19 -10.44
C ILE A 115 -12.59 5.68 -11.89
N GLU A 116 -11.76 5.08 -12.75
CA GLU A 116 -11.71 5.40 -14.18
C GLU A 116 -11.17 4.21 -14.99
N THR A 117 -11.66 4.04 -16.21
CA THR A 117 -11.14 3.05 -17.17
C THR A 117 -10.95 3.71 -18.54
N SER A 118 -9.88 3.33 -19.23
CA SER A 118 -9.60 3.82 -20.59
C SER A 118 -10.46 3.14 -21.68
N LEU A 119 -11.18 2.07 -21.35
CA LEU A 119 -11.96 1.26 -22.31
C LEU A 119 -13.44 1.25 -21.93
N ASN A 120 -14.32 1.55 -22.89
CA ASN A 120 -15.77 1.43 -22.73
C ASN A 120 -16.26 -0.02 -22.53
N LYS A 121 -15.44 -1.02 -22.89
CA LYS A 121 -15.70 -2.46 -22.73
C LYS A 121 -14.41 -3.15 -22.29
N GLY A 122 -14.01 -2.92 -21.05
CA GLY A 122 -12.90 -3.60 -20.39
C GLY A 122 -13.36 -4.70 -19.45
N SER A 123 -12.40 -5.35 -18.77
CA SER A 123 -12.67 -6.36 -17.75
C SER A 123 -13.24 -5.76 -16.46
N PHE A 124 -13.14 -4.44 -16.29
CA PHE A 124 -13.57 -3.72 -15.09
C PHE A 124 -14.45 -2.52 -15.42
N ALA A 125 -15.34 -2.21 -14.48
CA ALA A 125 -16.18 -1.02 -14.48
C ALA A 125 -15.85 -0.12 -13.28
N VAL A 126 -16.17 1.17 -13.38
CA VAL A 126 -16.12 2.08 -12.22
C VAL A 126 -16.98 1.52 -11.09
N GLY A 127 -16.44 1.50 -9.88
CA GLY A 127 -17.03 0.89 -8.70
C GLY A 127 -16.61 -0.55 -8.42
N ASP A 128 -15.96 -1.25 -9.36
CA ASP A 128 -15.42 -2.59 -9.11
C ASP A 128 -14.33 -2.56 -8.05
N ARG A 129 -14.39 -3.49 -7.10
CA ARG A 129 -13.31 -3.73 -6.15
C ARG A 129 -12.24 -4.60 -6.80
N VAL A 130 -11.02 -4.10 -6.85
CA VAL A 130 -9.89 -4.76 -7.52
C VAL A 130 -8.67 -4.85 -6.61
N MET A 131 -7.85 -5.86 -6.88
CA MET A 131 -6.52 -6.04 -6.29
C MET A 131 -5.54 -6.43 -7.39
N GLY A 132 -4.27 -6.13 -7.21
CA GLY A 132 -3.26 -6.51 -8.19
C GLY A 132 -1.97 -5.71 -8.09
N LEU A 133 -1.26 -5.65 -9.22
CA LEU A 133 0.07 -5.08 -9.32
C LEU A 133 0.04 -3.69 -9.95
N PHE A 134 0.89 -2.82 -9.41
CA PHE A 134 1.06 -1.43 -9.83
C PHE A 134 2.56 -1.14 -10.01
N PRO A 135 3.16 -1.47 -11.16
CA PRO A 135 4.61 -1.33 -11.38
C PRO A 135 5.13 0.10 -11.18
N GLU A 136 4.30 1.10 -11.49
CA GLU A 136 4.63 2.53 -11.32
C GLU A 136 4.42 3.02 -9.87
N GLY A 137 4.17 2.10 -8.94
CA GLY A 137 3.93 2.39 -7.53
C GLY A 137 2.48 2.76 -7.21
N THR A 138 2.21 2.85 -5.92
CA THR A 138 0.90 3.18 -5.38
C THR A 138 0.93 4.35 -4.42
N GLY A 139 -0.21 5.00 -4.28
CA GLY A 139 -0.49 6.00 -3.27
C GLY A 139 -1.98 5.97 -2.95
N THR A 140 -2.58 7.12 -2.69
CA THR A 140 -4.05 7.22 -2.51
C THR A 140 -4.81 6.94 -3.81
N VAL A 141 -4.15 7.14 -4.95
CA VAL A 141 -4.61 6.78 -6.30
C VAL A 141 -3.46 6.10 -7.03
N ALA A 142 -3.77 5.13 -7.87
CA ALA A 142 -2.79 4.47 -8.72
C ALA A 142 -3.42 4.06 -10.06
N SER A 143 -2.63 4.03 -11.13
CA SER A 143 -3.04 3.55 -12.44
C SER A 143 -2.19 2.35 -12.85
N THR A 144 -2.81 1.37 -13.50
CA THR A 144 -2.11 0.18 -14.00
C THR A 144 -2.85 -0.43 -15.19
N ASP A 145 -2.18 -1.32 -15.92
CA ASP A 145 -2.80 -2.12 -16.97
C ASP A 145 -3.84 -3.06 -16.35
N GLN A 146 -5.03 -3.14 -16.93
CA GLN A 146 -6.12 -4.00 -16.46
C GLN A 146 -5.72 -5.49 -16.35
N ARG A 147 -4.74 -5.95 -17.13
CA ARG A 147 -4.23 -7.33 -17.09
C ARG A 147 -3.49 -7.67 -15.80
N LEU A 148 -3.07 -6.65 -15.04
CA LEU A 148 -2.40 -6.79 -13.75
C LEU A 148 -3.37 -6.76 -12.57
N LEU A 149 -4.67 -6.68 -12.84
CA LEU A 149 -5.73 -6.60 -11.83
C LEU A 149 -6.64 -7.83 -11.90
N VAL A 150 -7.19 -8.17 -10.73
CA VAL A 150 -8.29 -9.12 -10.60
C VAL A 150 -9.35 -8.53 -9.66
N LYS A 151 -10.62 -8.99 -9.80
CA LYS A 151 -11.69 -8.63 -8.86
C LYS A 151 -11.39 -9.22 -7.48
N VAL A 152 -11.61 -8.42 -6.43
CA VAL A 152 -11.49 -8.91 -5.06
C VAL A 152 -12.55 -9.97 -4.79
N PRO A 153 -12.19 -11.16 -4.30
CA PRO A 153 -13.15 -12.19 -3.93
C PRO A 153 -14.18 -11.69 -2.90
N ALA A 154 -15.40 -12.19 -3.00
CA ALA A 154 -16.45 -11.84 -2.04
C ALA A 154 -16.02 -12.17 -0.60
N GLY A 155 -16.33 -11.27 0.33
CA GLY A 155 -16.00 -11.43 1.74
C GLY A 155 -14.56 -11.07 2.14
N TRP A 156 -13.67 -10.80 1.19
CA TRP A 156 -12.30 -10.38 1.52
C TRP A 156 -12.25 -8.91 1.96
N SER A 157 -11.45 -8.64 2.99
CA SER A 157 -11.11 -7.27 3.39
C SER A 157 -10.13 -6.64 2.38
N HIS A 158 -10.06 -5.31 2.37
CA HIS A 158 -9.08 -4.60 1.55
C HIS A 158 -7.63 -4.97 1.92
N THR A 159 -7.35 -5.15 3.21
CA THR A 159 -6.03 -5.53 3.70
C THR A 159 -5.64 -6.95 3.27
N ALA A 160 -6.54 -7.92 3.40
CA ALA A 160 -6.29 -9.29 2.92
C ALA A 160 -6.05 -9.31 1.40
N ALA A 161 -6.85 -8.56 0.63
CA ALA A 161 -6.71 -8.47 -0.81
C ALA A 161 -5.37 -7.82 -1.23
N ALA A 162 -4.98 -6.72 -0.57
CA ALA A 162 -3.74 -6.00 -0.90
C ALA A 162 -2.47 -6.84 -0.70
N THR A 163 -2.46 -7.78 0.25
CA THR A 163 -1.26 -8.56 0.62
C THR A 163 -1.12 -9.88 -0.14
N THR A 164 -1.94 -10.13 -1.16
CA THR A 164 -2.04 -11.47 -1.79
C THR A 164 -1.32 -11.54 -3.13
N SER A 165 -1.37 -10.49 -3.94
CA SER A 165 -1.00 -10.57 -5.36
C SER A 165 0.47 -10.92 -5.57
N VAL A 166 1.41 -10.21 -4.93
CA VAL A 166 2.86 -10.44 -5.12
C VAL A 166 3.29 -11.80 -4.61
N VAL A 167 2.85 -12.19 -3.41
CA VAL A 167 3.31 -13.43 -2.79
C VAL A 167 2.82 -14.67 -3.55
N PHE A 168 1.57 -14.67 -4.02
CA PHE A 168 1.03 -15.78 -4.82
C PHE A 168 1.57 -15.78 -6.25
N ALA A 169 1.72 -14.63 -6.90
CA ALA A 169 2.36 -14.55 -8.21
C ALA A 169 3.80 -15.06 -8.18
N THR A 170 4.56 -14.68 -7.15
CA THR A 170 5.94 -15.16 -6.95
C THR A 170 5.99 -16.69 -6.74
N ALA A 171 5.13 -17.21 -5.87
CA ALA A 171 5.06 -18.64 -5.61
C ALA A 171 4.62 -19.44 -6.86
N HIS A 172 3.62 -18.92 -7.59
CA HIS A 172 3.16 -19.53 -8.84
C HIS A 172 4.27 -19.58 -9.88
N TYR A 173 4.89 -18.45 -10.15
CA TYR A 173 5.98 -18.35 -11.11
C TYR A 173 7.13 -19.29 -10.77
N ALA A 174 7.51 -19.40 -9.49
CA ALA A 174 8.57 -20.30 -9.06
C ALA A 174 8.20 -21.78 -9.24
N LEU A 175 7.00 -22.19 -8.82
CA LEU A 175 6.59 -23.61 -8.82
C LEU A 175 6.10 -24.08 -10.19
N VAL A 176 5.34 -23.26 -10.91
CA VAL A 176 4.69 -23.64 -12.16
C VAL A 176 5.56 -23.33 -13.36
N ASP A 177 6.00 -22.04 -13.48
CA ASP A 177 6.69 -21.59 -14.68
C ASP A 177 8.17 -22.00 -14.70
N LEU A 178 8.89 -21.83 -13.59
CA LEU A 178 10.32 -22.12 -13.52
C LEU A 178 10.61 -23.57 -13.19
N ALA A 179 9.98 -24.13 -12.15
CA ALA A 179 10.22 -25.50 -11.72
C ALA A 179 9.40 -26.54 -12.52
N ALA A 180 8.36 -26.11 -13.25
CA ALA A 180 7.42 -26.99 -13.93
C ALA A 180 6.93 -28.14 -13.02
N ALA A 181 6.65 -27.82 -11.76
CA ALA A 181 6.33 -28.80 -10.71
C ALA A 181 5.05 -29.58 -11.06
N ARG A 182 5.05 -30.88 -10.77
CA ARG A 182 3.96 -31.80 -11.11
C ARG A 182 3.46 -32.51 -9.87
N SER A 183 2.16 -32.80 -9.84
CA SER A 183 1.53 -33.56 -8.76
C SER A 183 2.32 -34.83 -8.42
N GLY A 184 2.44 -35.10 -7.12
CA GLY A 184 3.22 -36.25 -6.58
C GLY A 184 4.70 -35.94 -6.35
N GLN A 185 5.21 -34.82 -6.82
CA GLN A 185 6.59 -34.42 -6.52
C GLN A 185 6.70 -33.87 -5.09
N ARG A 186 7.94 -33.82 -4.57
CA ARG A 186 8.26 -33.26 -3.25
C ARG A 186 8.98 -31.93 -3.42
N VAL A 187 8.54 -30.93 -2.69
CA VAL A 187 9.16 -29.60 -2.67
C VAL A 187 9.61 -29.25 -1.26
N LEU A 188 10.81 -28.67 -1.15
CA LEU A 188 11.31 -28.08 0.09
C LEU A 188 11.18 -26.55 -0.03
N ILE A 189 10.44 -25.96 0.90
CA ILE A 189 10.20 -24.51 0.92
C ILE A 189 10.96 -23.91 2.10
N HIS A 190 12.00 -23.11 1.82
CA HIS A 190 12.70 -22.33 2.81
C HIS A 190 11.83 -21.13 3.24
N ALA A 191 11.99 -20.68 4.49
CA ALA A 191 11.21 -19.59 5.07
C ALA A 191 9.68 -19.77 4.92
N GLY A 192 9.18 -20.97 5.15
CA GLY A 192 7.77 -21.35 4.96
C GLY A 192 6.76 -20.53 5.76
N THR A 193 7.20 -19.77 6.76
CA THR A 193 6.36 -18.86 7.59
C THR A 193 6.33 -17.43 7.08
N GLY A 194 7.15 -17.06 6.10
CA GLY A 194 7.11 -15.77 5.43
C GLY A 194 5.98 -15.67 4.40
N GLY A 195 5.67 -14.47 3.90
CA GLY A 195 4.57 -14.24 2.97
C GLY A 195 4.60 -15.15 1.74
N VAL A 196 5.72 -15.14 1.00
CA VAL A 196 5.90 -16.04 -0.17
C VAL A 196 5.91 -17.50 0.24
N GLY A 197 6.55 -17.84 1.38
CA GLY A 197 6.58 -19.23 1.88
C GLY A 197 5.19 -19.78 2.19
N MET A 198 4.35 -19.01 2.87
CA MET A 198 2.96 -19.39 3.17
C MET A 198 2.13 -19.55 1.87
N ALA A 199 2.30 -18.65 0.91
CA ALA A 199 1.67 -18.76 -0.40
C ALA A 199 2.14 -20.03 -1.15
N ALA A 200 3.44 -20.29 -1.15
CA ALA A 200 4.03 -21.48 -1.78
C ALA A 200 3.54 -22.79 -1.15
N VAL A 201 3.40 -22.86 0.18
CA VAL A 201 2.83 -24.04 0.86
C VAL A 201 1.38 -24.27 0.44
N GLN A 202 0.57 -23.23 0.38
CA GLN A 202 -0.83 -23.33 -0.06
C GLN A 202 -0.92 -23.78 -1.52
N LEU A 203 -0.12 -23.16 -2.39
CA LEU A 203 -0.10 -23.47 -3.81
C LEU A 203 0.44 -24.88 -4.06
N ALA A 204 1.50 -25.30 -3.37
CA ALA A 204 2.04 -26.68 -3.47
C ALA A 204 0.97 -27.71 -3.11
N ARG A 205 0.22 -27.51 -2.02
CA ARG A 205 -0.90 -28.39 -1.65
C ARG A 205 -1.99 -28.42 -2.72
N HIS A 206 -2.33 -27.27 -3.28
CA HIS A 206 -3.32 -27.17 -4.36
C HIS A 206 -2.87 -27.92 -5.62
N LEU A 207 -1.58 -27.90 -5.94
CA LEU A 207 -0.97 -28.58 -7.07
C LEU A 207 -0.73 -30.09 -6.82
N GLY A 208 -0.97 -30.58 -5.59
CA GLY A 208 -0.75 -31.97 -5.22
C GLY A 208 0.73 -32.34 -5.06
N LEU A 209 1.56 -31.39 -4.65
CA LEU A 209 2.99 -31.59 -4.34
C LEU A 209 3.16 -32.15 -2.94
#